data_b59e325b2f40b4fd9c2ec8a43e1d552f
#
_entry.id   b59e325b2f40b4fd9c2ec8a43e1d552f
#
_cell.length_a   1.000
_cell.length_b   1.000
_cell.length_c   1.000
_cell.angle_alpha   90.00
_cell.angle_beta   90.00
_cell.angle_gamma   90.00
#
_symmetry.space_group_name_H-M   'P 1'
#
loop_
_entity.id
_entity.type
_entity.pdbx_description
1 polymer ?
#
loop_
_entity_poly.entity_id
_entity_poly.type
_entity_poly.pdbx_seq_one_letter_code
_entity_poly.pdbx_strand_id
1 'polypeptide(L)'
;RTIASIVHEMFSYSDGCTMSGKKDGIVNMGGFLATNEEEVYRQATSKVVVYEGMPSYGGMTGRDMEAFARGLREAMDYAYIEHRVEQVGYLGAKLIEAGIPIVRPVGGHAVFLDARAFLPHIPQPKFPAQALAAAIYEQSGVRSMERGIISAGRDKEGKDYEPKLELVRLTIPRRLYTKPHFDYVADSIAQ
;
A
#
# COMPACT_ATOMS: atom_id res chain seq x y z
N ARG A 1 9.59 -21.62 8.88
CA ARG A 1 10.08 -20.89 7.67
C ARG A 1 10.51 -19.51 8.10
N THR A 2 11.61 -19.00 7.55
CA THR A 2 12.07 -17.62 7.76
C THR A 2 11.37 -16.67 6.78
N ILE A 3 11.31 -15.38 7.12
CA ILE A 3 10.77 -14.36 6.18
C ILE A 3 11.54 -14.39 4.86
N ALA A 4 12.87 -14.49 4.91
CA ALA A 4 13.71 -14.61 3.71
C ALA A 4 13.32 -15.81 2.82
N SER A 5 13.04 -16.99 3.42
CA SER A 5 12.64 -18.17 2.65
C SER A 5 11.27 -18.03 2.01
N ILE A 6 10.35 -17.29 2.65
CA ILE A 6 9.02 -16.99 2.09
C ILE A 6 9.15 -16.04 0.89
N VAL A 7 9.92 -14.97 1.06
CA VAL A 7 10.18 -13.99 -0.01
C VAL A 7 10.86 -14.65 -1.21
N HIS A 8 11.87 -15.47 -0.96
CA HIS A 8 12.56 -16.20 -2.03
C HIS A 8 11.61 -17.13 -2.82
N GLU A 9 10.74 -17.86 -2.12
CA GLU A 9 9.76 -18.72 -2.78
C GLU A 9 8.77 -17.90 -3.60
N MET A 10 8.26 -16.77 -3.08
CA MET A 10 7.35 -15.90 -3.83
C MET A 10 7.99 -15.38 -5.12
N PHE A 11 9.26 -14.96 -5.04
CA PHE A 11 9.98 -14.48 -6.23
C PHE A 11 10.32 -15.58 -7.24
N SER A 12 10.42 -16.84 -6.80
CA SER A 12 10.63 -17.97 -7.72
C SER A 12 9.45 -18.24 -8.67
N TYR A 13 8.30 -17.65 -8.41
CA TYR A 13 7.10 -17.75 -9.27
C TYR A 13 6.98 -16.60 -10.27
N SER A 14 7.97 -15.72 -10.36
CA SER A 14 7.96 -14.57 -11.28
C SER A 14 9.32 -14.33 -11.91
N ASP A 15 9.32 -13.67 -13.08
CA ASP A 15 10.54 -13.37 -13.84
C ASP A 15 11.22 -12.09 -13.38
N GLY A 16 10.58 -11.35 -12.50
CA GLY A 16 11.13 -10.12 -11.95
C GLY A 16 10.20 -9.49 -10.92
N CYS A 17 10.70 -8.42 -10.32
CA CYS A 17 9.93 -7.66 -9.34
C CYS A 17 10.31 -6.19 -9.34
N THR A 18 9.41 -5.35 -8.83
CA THR A 18 9.67 -3.95 -8.52
C THR A 18 9.35 -3.68 -7.06
N MET A 19 10.12 -2.79 -6.44
CA MET A 19 9.89 -2.39 -5.06
C MET A 19 10.05 -0.88 -4.90
N SER A 20 9.10 -0.27 -4.18
CA SER A 20 9.25 1.11 -3.70
C SER A 20 9.92 1.11 -2.34
N GLY A 21 11.17 1.56 -2.28
CA GLY A 21 11.99 1.52 -1.07
C GLY A 21 11.46 2.36 0.09
N LYS A 22 10.81 3.50 -0.23
CA LYS A 22 10.22 4.39 0.79
C LYS A 22 9.06 3.77 1.59
N LYS A 23 8.58 2.60 1.19
CA LYS A 23 7.57 1.83 1.92
C LYS A 23 8.25 0.79 2.80
N ASP A 24 8.28 -0.45 2.39
CA ASP A 24 8.80 -1.53 3.24
C ASP A 24 10.33 -1.69 3.18
N GLY A 25 11.02 -0.95 2.32
CA GLY A 25 12.48 -0.87 2.30
C GLY A 25 13.11 -0.01 3.41
N ILE A 26 12.29 0.64 4.23
CA ILE A 26 12.70 1.46 5.40
C ILE A 26 13.76 2.51 5.02
N VAL A 27 13.55 3.19 3.91
CA VAL A 27 14.38 4.29 3.40
C VAL A 27 13.50 5.46 2.99
N ASN A 28 14.08 6.67 2.89
CA ASN A 28 13.32 7.87 2.55
C ASN A 28 12.79 7.86 1.11
N MET A 29 13.57 7.34 0.18
CA MET A 29 13.28 7.35 -1.25
C MET A 29 13.95 6.18 -1.96
N GLY A 30 13.66 6.06 -3.25
CA GLY A 30 14.26 5.04 -4.11
C GLY A 30 13.41 3.79 -4.23
N GLY A 31 13.97 2.84 -4.91
CA GLY A 31 13.37 1.57 -5.24
C GLY A 31 14.27 0.79 -6.17
N PHE A 32 13.82 -0.37 -6.60
CA PHE A 32 14.53 -1.16 -7.60
C PHE A 32 13.58 -1.90 -8.52
N LEU A 33 14.11 -2.26 -9.67
CA LEU A 33 13.60 -3.30 -10.55
C LEU A 33 14.64 -4.42 -10.58
N ALA A 34 14.21 -5.66 -10.39
CA ALA A 34 15.04 -6.84 -10.57
C ALA A 34 14.36 -7.78 -11.56
N THR A 35 15.12 -8.39 -12.44
CA THR A 35 14.59 -9.31 -13.46
C THR A 35 15.62 -10.38 -13.83
N ASN A 36 15.13 -11.57 -14.20
CA ASN A 36 15.93 -12.63 -14.78
C ASN A 36 16.02 -12.53 -16.32
N GLU A 37 15.24 -11.61 -16.94
CA GLU A 37 15.17 -11.42 -18.37
C GLU A 37 16.17 -10.36 -18.85
N GLU A 38 17.21 -10.78 -19.57
CA GLU A 38 18.30 -9.92 -20.06
C GLU A 38 17.80 -8.76 -20.93
N GLU A 39 16.81 -8.98 -21.76
CA GLU A 39 16.25 -7.95 -22.64
C GLU A 39 15.51 -6.88 -21.83
N VAL A 40 14.73 -7.29 -20.83
CA VAL A 40 14.05 -6.36 -19.90
C VAL A 40 15.08 -5.56 -19.13
N TYR A 41 16.15 -6.18 -18.64
CA TYR A 41 17.25 -5.50 -17.94
C TYR A 41 17.91 -4.43 -18.84
N ARG A 42 18.24 -4.75 -20.08
CA ARG A 42 18.85 -3.79 -21.02
C ARG A 42 17.95 -2.59 -21.32
N GLN A 43 16.68 -2.87 -21.61
CA GLN A 43 15.71 -1.80 -21.86
C GLN A 43 15.48 -0.91 -20.62
N ALA A 44 15.39 -1.51 -19.44
CA ALA A 44 15.26 -0.77 -18.19
C ALA A 44 16.49 0.09 -17.92
N THR A 45 17.69 -0.44 -18.10
CA THR A 45 18.96 0.28 -17.93
C THR A 45 19.04 1.50 -18.85
N SER A 46 18.63 1.37 -20.11
CA SER A 46 18.60 2.49 -21.06
C SER A 46 17.61 3.58 -20.59
N LYS A 47 16.48 3.21 -20.05
CA LYS A 47 15.49 4.15 -19.49
C LYS A 47 15.98 4.82 -18.21
N VAL A 48 16.72 4.10 -17.36
CA VAL A 48 17.35 4.70 -16.16
C VAL A 48 18.26 5.85 -16.55
N VAL A 49 19.07 5.68 -17.61
CA VAL A 49 19.96 6.75 -18.10
C VAL A 49 19.16 7.99 -18.54
N VAL A 50 18.01 7.78 -19.16
CA VAL A 50 17.19 8.89 -19.67
C VAL A 50 16.41 9.63 -18.58
N TYR A 51 15.90 8.91 -17.60
CA TYR A 51 14.90 9.45 -16.66
C TYR A 51 15.40 9.61 -15.22
N GLU A 52 16.38 8.81 -14.78
CA GLU A 52 16.76 8.75 -13.37
C GLU A 52 18.22 9.14 -13.12
N GLY A 53 19.14 8.68 -13.94
CA GLY A 53 20.58 8.92 -13.78
C GLY A 53 21.42 7.80 -14.35
N MET A 54 22.59 7.53 -13.75
CA MET A 54 23.45 6.46 -14.22
C MET A 54 22.99 5.09 -13.70
N PRO A 55 23.20 4.00 -14.46
CA PRO A 55 22.78 2.64 -14.05
C PRO A 55 23.39 2.18 -12.72
N SER A 56 24.55 2.72 -12.34
CA SER A 56 25.25 2.36 -11.10
C SER A 56 24.55 2.82 -9.83
N TYR A 57 23.77 3.90 -9.88
CA TYR A 57 23.09 4.46 -8.70
C TYR A 57 21.60 4.80 -8.95
N GLY A 58 21.13 4.76 -10.19
CA GLY A 58 19.73 5.01 -10.53
C GLY A 58 19.18 6.37 -10.05
N GLY A 59 20.03 7.40 -9.96
CA GLY A 59 19.66 8.69 -9.39
C GLY A 59 19.66 8.77 -7.86
N MET A 60 19.94 7.67 -7.16
CA MET A 60 20.00 7.65 -5.69
C MET A 60 21.37 8.12 -5.18
N THR A 61 21.37 8.82 -4.03
CA THR A 61 22.64 9.15 -3.36
C THR A 61 23.25 7.89 -2.69
N GLY A 62 24.57 7.87 -2.50
CA GLY A 62 25.24 6.75 -1.84
C GLY A 62 24.68 6.42 -0.45
N ARG A 63 24.36 7.45 0.34
CA ARG A 63 23.72 7.26 1.66
C ARG A 63 22.34 6.65 1.59
N ASP A 64 21.54 6.97 0.57
CA ASP A 64 20.20 6.40 0.40
C ASP A 64 20.28 4.95 -0.07
N MET A 65 21.26 4.61 -0.91
CA MET A 65 21.55 3.22 -1.28
C MET A 65 21.99 2.39 -0.08
N GLU A 66 22.88 2.93 0.77
CA GLU A 66 23.32 2.27 2.01
C GLU A 66 22.15 2.09 2.98
N ALA A 67 21.36 3.14 3.19
CA ALA A 67 20.16 3.08 4.02
C ALA A 67 19.15 2.05 3.48
N PHE A 68 18.99 1.97 2.16
CA PHE A 68 18.08 1.00 1.53
C PHE A 68 18.59 -0.44 1.71
N ALA A 69 19.87 -0.67 1.49
CA ALA A 69 20.48 -1.99 1.72
C ALA A 69 20.30 -2.45 3.19
N ARG A 70 20.47 -1.55 4.14
CA ARG A 70 20.21 -1.80 5.56
C ARG A 70 18.74 -2.04 5.84
N GLY A 71 17.87 -1.18 5.31
CA GLY A 71 16.43 -1.26 5.48
C GLY A 71 15.82 -2.56 4.95
N LEU A 72 16.32 -3.07 3.82
CA LEU A 72 15.90 -4.37 3.29
C LEU A 72 16.21 -5.53 4.24
N ARG A 73 17.35 -5.48 4.93
CA ARG A 73 17.71 -6.48 5.95
C ARG A 73 16.82 -6.38 7.18
N GLU A 74 16.59 -5.16 7.67
CA GLU A 74 15.73 -4.92 8.84
C GLU A 74 14.26 -5.28 8.55
N ALA A 75 13.79 -5.07 7.31
CA ALA A 75 12.44 -5.45 6.88
C ALA A 75 12.19 -6.97 6.90
N MET A 76 13.24 -7.80 6.97
CA MET A 76 13.13 -9.24 7.12
C MET A 76 13.20 -9.72 8.59
N ASP A 77 13.35 -8.81 9.55
CA ASP A 77 13.29 -9.13 10.97
C ASP A 77 11.88 -9.58 11.35
N TYR A 78 11.80 -10.74 12.01
CA TYR A 78 10.51 -11.34 12.36
C TYR A 78 9.71 -10.44 13.31
N ALA A 79 10.33 -9.91 14.34
CA ALA A 79 9.64 -9.06 15.31
C ALA A 79 9.10 -7.77 14.68
N TYR A 80 9.84 -7.22 13.71
CA TYR A 80 9.37 -6.06 12.95
C TYR A 80 8.12 -6.39 12.10
N ILE A 81 8.14 -7.50 11.37
CA ILE A 81 7.01 -7.94 10.53
C ILE A 81 5.80 -8.34 11.38
N GLU A 82 6.02 -9.08 12.46
CA GLU A 82 4.97 -9.46 13.41
C GLU A 82 4.24 -8.24 13.94
N HIS A 83 4.98 -7.27 14.51
CA HIS A 83 4.40 -6.01 15.00
C HIS A 83 3.61 -5.27 13.91
N ARG A 84 4.14 -5.24 12.69
CA ARG A 84 3.48 -4.59 11.55
C ARG A 84 2.15 -5.24 11.20
N VAL A 85 2.12 -6.56 11.12
CA VAL A 85 0.92 -7.34 10.79
C VAL A 85 -0.11 -7.25 11.92
N GLU A 86 0.34 -7.32 13.17
CA GLU A 86 -0.52 -7.19 14.35
C GLU A 86 -1.23 -5.84 14.43
N GLN A 87 -0.55 -4.74 14.10
CA GLN A 87 -1.16 -3.41 14.06
C GLN A 87 -2.32 -3.35 13.06
N VAL A 88 -2.13 -3.90 11.88
CA VAL A 88 -3.17 -3.93 10.83
C VAL A 88 -4.31 -4.87 11.24
N GLY A 89 -3.97 -6.03 11.78
CA GLY A 89 -4.93 -7.00 12.34
C GLY A 89 -5.78 -6.40 13.46
N TYR A 90 -5.16 -5.65 14.35
CA TYR A 90 -5.85 -4.97 15.45
C TYR A 90 -6.92 -3.99 14.96
N LEU A 91 -6.55 -3.08 14.03
CA LEU A 91 -7.53 -2.15 13.44
C LEU A 91 -8.65 -2.91 12.70
N GLY A 92 -8.28 -3.93 11.92
CA GLY A 92 -9.25 -4.75 11.20
C GLY A 92 -10.24 -5.45 12.14
N ALA A 93 -9.76 -6.01 13.25
CA ALA A 93 -10.60 -6.67 14.24
C ALA A 93 -11.60 -5.70 14.89
N LYS A 94 -11.15 -4.51 15.27
CA LYS A 94 -12.04 -3.48 15.84
C LYS A 94 -13.14 -3.04 14.87
N LEU A 95 -12.80 -2.84 13.60
CA LEU A 95 -13.78 -2.47 12.59
C LEU A 95 -14.79 -3.60 12.34
N ILE A 96 -14.35 -4.85 12.34
CA ILE A 96 -15.23 -6.02 12.24
C ILE A 96 -16.17 -6.09 13.43
N GLU A 97 -15.67 -5.91 14.65
CA GLU A 97 -16.45 -5.89 15.88
C GLU A 97 -17.52 -4.79 15.86
N ALA A 98 -17.18 -3.63 15.31
CA ALA A 98 -18.12 -2.52 15.11
C ALA A 98 -19.11 -2.73 13.94
N GLY A 99 -19.05 -3.88 13.24
CA GLY A 99 -19.94 -4.19 12.12
C GLY A 99 -19.60 -3.46 10.82
N ILE A 100 -18.44 -2.84 10.72
CA ILE A 100 -17.99 -2.10 9.55
C ILE A 100 -17.60 -3.08 8.42
N PRO A 101 -18.14 -2.89 7.19
CA PRO A 101 -17.79 -3.75 6.06
C PRO A 101 -16.36 -3.48 5.58
N ILE A 102 -15.51 -4.48 5.67
CA ILE A 102 -14.12 -4.44 5.22
C ILE A 102 -13.77 -5.63 4.32
N VAL A 103 -12.73 -5.49 3.52
CA VAL A 103 -12.18 -6.59 2.72
C VAL A 103 -11.49 -7.60 3.65
N ARG A 104 -11.75 -8.88 3.43
CA ARG A 104 -11.14 -9.99 4.19
C ARG A 104 -10.45 -10.98 3.26
N PRO A 105 -9.34 -11.59 3.70
CA PRO A 105 -8.63 -11.39 4.96
C PRO A 105 -7.97 -10.01 5.04
N VAL A 106 -7.72 -9.54 6.28
CA VAL A 106 -6.99 -8.28 6.51
C VAL A 106 -5.54 -8.45 6.05
N GLY A 107 -5.02 -7.46 5.33
CA GLY A 107 -3.66 -7.50 4.79
C GLY A 107 -2.58 -7.05 5.78
N GLY A 108 -1.37 -6.85 5.28
CA GLY A 108 -0.18 -6.51 6.08
C GLY A 108 0.16 -5.02 6.15
N HIS A 109 -0.55 -4.12 5.46
CA HIS A 109 -0.20 -2.68 5.43
C HIS A 109 -1.38 -1.71 5.50
N ALA A 110 -2.59 -2.20 5.33
CA ALA A 110 -3.81 -1.37 5.31
C ALA A 110 -5.04 -2.22 5.59
N VAL A 111 -6.09 -1.56 6.08
CA VAL A 111 -7.46 -2.08 6.07
C VAL A 111 -8.21 -1.38 4.96
N PHE A 112 -9.03 -2.12 4.21
CA PHE A 112 -9.86 -1.58 3.13
C PHE A 112 -11.32 -1.67 3.51
N LEU A 113 -11.99 -0.51 3.63
CA LEU A 113 -13.43 -0.43 3.82
C LEU A 113 -14.13 -0.71 2.48
N ASP A 114 -15.21 -1.48 2.49
CA ASP A 114 -16.08 -1.65 1.33
C ASP A 114 -17.11 -0.52 1.30
N ALA A 115 -16.86 0.49 0.45
CA ALA A 115 -17.70 1.67 0.38
C ALA A 115 -19.09 1.38 -0.22
N ARG A 116 -19.24 0.35 -1.06
CA ARG A 116 -20.57 -0.05 -1.57
C ARG A 116 -21.43 -0.64 -0.47
N ALA A 117 -20.84 -1.50 0.35
CA ALA A 117 -21.56 -2.09 1.47
C ALA A 117 -21.81 -1.07 2.59
N PHE A 118 -20.91 -0.09 2.75
CA PHE A 118 -21.04 0.98 3.74
C PHE A 118 -22.10 2.03 3.34
N LEU A 119 -22.16 2.42 2.07
CA LEU A 119 -23.06 3.43 1.50
C LEU A 119 -23.92 2.84 0.36
N PRO A 120 -24.79 1.86 0.63
CA PRO A 120 -25.54 1.16 -0.42
C PRO A 120 -26.50 2.06 -1.20
N HIS A 121 -26.83 3.23 -0.67
CA HIS A 121 -27.68 4.24 -1.31
C HIS A 121 -26.94 5.11 -2.34
N ILE A 122 -25.60 5.06 -2.38
CA ILE A 122 -24.80 5.81 -3.35
C ILE A 122 -24.39 4.87 -4.49
N PRO A 123 -24.93 5.04 -5.70
CA PRO A 123 -24.55 4.21 -6.83
C PRO A 123 -23.12 4.49 -7.28
N GLN A 124 -22.46 3.49 -7.85
CA GLN A 124 -21.04 3.57 -8.21
C GLN A 124 -20.66 4.81 -9.05
N PRO A 125 -21.42 5.25 -10.07
CA PRO A 125 -21.10 6.45 -10.83
C PRO A 125 -21.12 7.76 -10.03
N LYS A 126 -21.57 7.73 -8.78
CA LYS A 126 -21.54 8.86 -7.83
C LYS A 126 -20.41 8.73 -6.81
N PHE A 127 -19.41 7.92 -7.10
CA PHE A 127 -18.13 7.82 -6.36
C PHE A 127 -18.31 7.53 -4.85
N PRO A 128 -18.93 6.40 -4.45
CA PRO A 128 -19.16 6.09 -3.03
C PRO A 128 -17.89 6.02 -2.20
N ALA A 129 -16.78 5.52 -2.74
CA ALA A 129 -15.51 5.48 -2.05
C ALA A 129 -14.94 6.87 -1.77
N GLN A 130 -15.09 7.82 -2.71
CA GLN A 130 -14.69 9.21 -2.49
C GLN A 130 -15.60 9.91 -1.47
N ALA A 131 -16.90 9.67 -1.55
CA ALA A 131 -17.86 10.23 -0.59
C ALA A 131 -17.54 9.75 0.83
N LEU A 132 -17.29 8.45 1.02
CA LEU A 132 -16.90 7.89 2.31
C LEU A 132 -15.58 8.45 2.82
N ALA A 133 -14.56 8.55 1.97
CA ALA A 133 -13.26 9.10 2.35
C ALA A 133 -13.37 10.58 2.79
N ALA A 134 -14.19 11.37 2.10
CA ALA A 134 -14.43 12.76 2.44
C ALA A 134 -15.20 12.91 3.77
N ALA A 135 -16.25 12.12 3.97
CA ALA A 135 -17.04 12.13 5.20
C ALA A 135 -16.19 11.75 6.44
N ILE A 136 -15.38 10.70 6.34
CA ILE A 136 -14.45 10.29 7.40
C ILE A 136 -13.51 11.45 7.74
N TYR A 137 -12.95 12.12 6.73
CA TYR A 137 -12.02 13.23 6.97
C TYR A 137 -12.72 14.44 7.60
N GLU A 138 -13.88 14.80 7.10
CA GLU A 138 -14.66 15.95 7.62
C GLU A 138 -15.06 15.76 9.08
N GLN A 139 -15.50 14.56 9.44
CA GLN A 139 -15.97 14.29 10.80
C GLN A 139 -14.86 14.04 11.82
N SER A 140 -13.76 13.47 11.42
CA SER A 140 -12.73 12.98 12.36
C SER A 140 -11.31 13.48 12.10
N GLY A 141 -11.04 14.11 10.94
CA GLY A 141 -9.70 14.43 10.51
C GLY A 141 -8.87 13.20 10.09
N VAL A 142 -9.45 12.00 10.07
CA VAL A 142 -8.78 10.78 9.63
C VAL A 142 -8.64 10.79 8.11
N ARG A 143 -7.42 10.93 7.62
CA ARG A 143 -7.13 10.91 6.19
C ARG A 143 -7.05 9.48 5.68
N SER A 144 -7.93 9.14 4.78
CA SER A 144 -7.98 7.87 4.08
C SER A 144 -7.72 8.05 2.57
N MET A 145 -7.75 6.97 1.80
CA MET A 145 -7.49 7.03 0.37
C MET A 145 -8.54 6.25 -0.40
N GLU A 146 -9.21 6.94 -1.32
CA GLU A 146 -10.11 6.33 -2.28
C GLU A 146 -9.38 5.29 -3.15
N ARG A 147 -10.03 4.15 -3.41
CA ARG A 147 -9.61 3.04 -4.26
C ARG A 147 -10.80 2.47 -5.04
N GLY A 148 -11.46 3.33 -5.80
CA GLY A 148 -12.59 3.03 -6.67
C GLY A 148 -12.41 3.70 -8.02
N ILE A 149 -13.46 4.32 -8.55
CA ILE A 149 -13.49 4.93 -9.89
C ILE A 149 -12.39 5.99 -10.07
N ILE A 150 -12.17 6.86 -9.08
CA ILE A 150 -11.18 7.94 -9.21
C ILE A 150 -9.77 7.35 -9.35
N SER A 151 -9.43 6.37 -8.53
CA SER A 151 -8.13 5.67 -8.61
C SER A 151 -7.98 4.81 -9.87
N ALA A 152 -9.07 4.28 -10.41
CA ALA A 152 -9.07 3.54 -11.66
C ALA A 152 -8.76 4.43 -12.87
N GLY A 153 -9.14 5.72 -12.79
CA GLY A 153 -8.88 6.70 -13.83
C GLY A 153 -9.85 6.64 -15.00
N ARG A 154 -9.40 7.14 -16.14
CA ARG A 154 -10.20 7.28 -17.36
C ARG A 154 -9.52 6.65 -18.55
N ASP A 155 -10.33 6.22 -19.51
CA ASP A 155 -9.85 5.81 -20.83
C ASP A 155 -9.43 7.01 -21.70
N LYS A 156 -9.01 6.73 -22.93
CA LYS A 156 -8.56 7.77 -23.88
C LYS A 156 -9.68 8.72 -24.32
N GLU A 157 -10.91 8.27 -24.23
CA GLU A 157 -12.13 9.00 -24.55
C GLU A 157 -12.66 9.83 -23.35
N GLY A 158 -12.00 9.72 -22.20
CA GLY A 158 -12.35 10.46 -20.98
C GLY A 158 -13.47 9.80 -20.15
N LYS A 159 -13.86 8.58 -20.48
CA LYS A 159 -14.85 7.80 -19.73
C LYS A 159 -14.20 7.15 -18.52
N ASP A 160 -14.85 7.24 -17.37
CA ASP A 160 -14.38 6.61 -16.14
C ASP A 160 -14.38 5.08 -16.26
N TYR A 161 -13.29 4.44 -15.79
CA TYR A 161 -13.30 2.99 -15.57
C TYR A 161 -14.15 2.67 -14.34
N GLU A 162 -14.99 1.65 -14.47
CA GLU A 162 -15.80 1.14 -13.37
C GLU A 162 -15.16 -0.12 -12.77
N PRO A 163 -14.37 0.00 -11.69
CA PRO A 163 -13.74 -1.14 -11.05
C PRO A 163 -14.78 -2.04 -10.38
N LYS A 164 -14.44 -3.32 -10.18
CA LYS A 164 -15.32 -4.26 -9.49
C LYS A 164 -15.56 -3.87 -8.02
N LEU A 165 -14.61 -3.18 -7.41
CA LEU A 165 -14.62 -2.80 -5.99
C LEU A 165 -14.54 -1.28 -5.85
N GLU A 166 -15.28 -0.75 -4.88
CA GLU A 166 -15.23 0.63 -4.41
C GLU A 166 -14.73 0.61 -2.98
N LEU A 167 -13.45 0.92 -2.80
CA LEU A 167 -12.78 0.76 -1.51
C LEU A 167 -12.25 2.09 -0.97
N VAL A 168 -12.17 2.17 0.35
CA VAL A 168 -11.41 3.21 1.05
C VAL A 168 -10.28 2.56 1.82
N ARG A 169 -9.05 2.96 1.52
CA ARG A 169 -7.86 2.41 2.15
C ARG A 169 -7.45 3.21 3.38
N LEU A 170 -7.42 2.53 4.52
CA LEU A 170 -6.81 3.01 5.76
C LEU A 170 -5.38 2.50 5.81
N THR A 171 -4.43 3.30 5.33
CA THR A 171 -3.02 2.91 5.28
C THR A 171 -2.37 3.10 6.64
N ILE A 172 -1.68 2.07 7.11
CA ILE A 172 -0.92 2.10 8.36
C ILE A 172 0.56 2.27 8.02
N PRO A 173 1.13 3.48 8.18
CA PRO A 173 2.55 3.69 7.97
C PRO A 173 3.40 2.98 9.03
N ARG A 174 4.64 2.67 8.65
CA ARG A 174 5.58 1.98 9.52
C ARG A 174 6.00 2.85 10.71
N ARG A 175 6.10 2.25 11.90
CA ARG A 175 6.74 2.86 13.09
C ARG A 175 6.20 4.25 13.45
N LEU A 176 4.92 4.52 13.15
CA LEU A 176 4.34 5.84 13.38
C LEU A 176 3.21 5.82 14.40
N TYR A 177 2.22 4.95 14.20
CA TYR A 177 1.03 4.91 15.03
C TYR A 177 1.11 3.86 16.13
N THR A 178 0.47 4.16 17.24
CA THR A 178 0.33 3.28 18.41
C THR A 178 -1.14 2.88 18.58
N LYS A 179 -1.41 1.97 19.50
CA LYS A 179 -2.76 1.46 19.77
C LYS A 179 -3.83 2.55 19.95
N PRO A 180 -3.63 3.62 20.75
CA PRO A 180 -4.62 4.69 20.89
C PRO A 180 -5.00 5.38 19.57
N HIS A 181 -4.08 5.46 18.61
CA HIS A 181 -4.41 6.02 17.30
C HIS A 181 -5.36 5.11 16.52
N PHE A 182 -5.16 3.77 16.61
CA PHE A 182 -6.05 2.80 15.96
C PHE A 182 -7.42 2.76 16.63
N ASP A 183 -7.47 2.90 17.96
CA ASP A 183 -8.73 3.03 18.70
C ASP A 183 -9.50 4.25 18.20
N TYR A 184 -8.85 5.42 18.14
CA TYR A 184 -9.45 6.64 17.61
C TYR A 184 -9.99 6.47 16.17
N VAL A 185 -9.20 5.86 15.29
CA VAL A 185 -9.61 5.63 13.89
C VAL A 185 -10.84 4.71 13.82
N ALA A 186 -10.83 3.61 14.58
CA ALA A 186 -11.95 2.67 14.59
C ALA A 186 -13.23 3.32 15.13
N ASP A 187 -13.13 4.02 16.26
CA ASP A 187 -14.25 4.69 16.90
C ASP A 187 -14.82 5.82 16.01
N SER A 188 -13.96 6.54 15.29
CA SER A 188 -14.36 7.59 14.35
C SER A 188 -15.10 7.05 13.12
N ILE A 189 -14.77 5.84 12.66
CA ILE A 189 -15.44 5.23 11.50
C ILE A 189 -16.76 4.57 11.92
N ALA A 190 -16.89 4.17 13.17
CA ALA A 190 -18.10 3.55 13.72
C ALA A 190 -19.21 4.56 14.07
N GLN A 191 -18.91 5.85 14.13
CA GLN A 191 -19.87 6.95 14.34
C GLN A 191 -20.62 7.28 13.07
#